data_32477b324bb26d33677857999ef502d7
#
_entry.id   32477b324bb26d33677857999ef502d7
#
_cell.length_a   1.000
_cell.length_b   1.000
_cell.length_c   1.000
_cell.angle_alpha   90.00
_cell.angle_beta   90.00
_cell.angle_gamma   90.00
#
_symmetry.space_group_name_H-M   'P 1'
#
loop_
_entity.id
_entity.type
_entity.pdbx_description
1 polymer ?
#
loop_
_entity_poly.entity_id
_entity_poly.type
_entity_poly.pdbx_seq_one_letter_code
_entity_poly.pdbx_strand_id
1 'polypeptide(L)'
;GTAIGSVFGIATLLLEMALDIQGTLVGYIVIAAVTVPNLWIAVVLKSSNAAALSGIVFLSITVTHVTDASPWIFAWYRASETLVGIAVGIAVNAFQLPRRKRRDVLFVSGLDGLLLTEQGTLTPYSRVSLNRMLDDGMQFTLSTMRTPASVREATRDLRLRLPVIVMDGAALYDMEKKRYLHACVLPRELALRCEAVFRAQGIHCFLNGVLDDNLMIYYGEFHHETERAIFEKLRTSPYRNYVSRSYYKDCPIVYLMGIDLTERMQALYDALGE
;
A
#
# COMPACT_ATOMS: atom_id res chain seq x y z
N GLY A 1 13.25 29.43 -7.52
CA GLY A 1 12.95 30.62 -6.68
C GLY A 1 14.14 31.55 -6.61
N THR A 2 15.27 31.11 -6.07
CA THR A 2 16.46 31.95 -5.84
C THR A 2 16.98 32.60 -7.13
N ALA A 3 17.12 31.86 -8.21
CA ALA A 3 17.59 32.40 -9.49
C ALA A 3 16.65 33.51 -10.03
N ILE A 4 15.34 33.30 -9.97
CA ILE A 4 14.33 34.29 -10.39
C ILE A 4 14.46 35.56 -9.52
N GLY A 5 14.43 35.39 -8.19
CA GLY A 5 14.55 36.50 -7.24
C GLY A 5 15.85 37.28 -7.39
N SER A 6 16.97 36.60 -7.65
CA SER A 6 18.27 37.26 -7.88
C SER A 6 18.29 38.04 -9.19
N VAL A 7 17.77 37.52 -10.30
CA VAL A 7 17.71 38.20 -11.57
C VAL A 7 16.87 39.48 -11.50
N PHE A 8 15.65 39.35 -10.93
CA PHE A 8 14.77 40.51 -10.72
C PHE A 8 15.37 41.52 -9.73
N GLY A 9 16.00 41.06 -8.65
CA GLY A 9 16.65 41.92 -7.66
C GLY A 9 17.79 42.73 -8.27
N ILE A 10 18.68 42.09 -9.01
CA ILE A 10 19.79 42.74 -9.68
C ILE A 10 19.28 43.74 -10.74
N ALA A 11 18.29 43.33 -11.57
CA ALA A 11 17.74 44.22 -12.59
C ALA A 11 17.10 45.47 -11.95
N THR A 12 16.39 45.32 -10.83
CA THR A 12 15.78 46.46 -10.11
C THR A 12 16.82 47.36 -9.51
N LEU A 13 17.88 46.83 -8.88
CA LEU A 13 18.98 47.65 -8.37
C LEU A 13 19.66 48.47 -9.47
N LEU A 14 19.93 47.84 -10.63
CA LEU A 14 20.52 48.55 -11.77
C LEU A 14 19.60 49.70 -12.25
N LEU A 15 18.32 49.45 -12.29
CA LEU A 15 17.35 50.48 -12.67
C LEU A 15 17.32 51.64 -11.64
N GLU A 16 17.34 51.34 -10.38
CA GLU A 16 17.35 52.36 -9.30
C GLU A 16 18.66 53.18 -9.33
N MET A 17 19.80 52.48 -9.57
CA MET A 17 21.07 53.18 -9.74
C MET A 17 21.08 54.11 -10.98
N ALA A 18 20.55 53.66 -12.12
CA ALA A 18 20.51 54.44 -13.34
C ALA A 18 19.60 55.66 -13.23
N LEU A 19 18.56 55.61 -12.41
CA LEU A 19 17.57 56.69 -12.21
C LEU A 19 17.87 57.54 -10.97
N ASP A 20 18.90 57.20 -10.18
CA ASP A 20 19.29 57.85 -8.92
C ASP A 20 18.12 57.99 -7.93
N ILE A 21 17.30 56.93 -7.83
CA ILE A 21 16.09 56.88 -6.96
C ILE A 21 16.28 55.96 -5.77
N GLN A 22 17.50 55.48 -5.52
CA GLN A 22 17.77 54.59 -4.37
C GLN A 22 17.43 55.21 -3.03
N GLY A 23 16.76 54.46 -2.15
CA GLY A 23 16.34 54.92 -0.85
C GLY A 23 15.23 55.99 -0.84
N THR A 24 14.69 56.36 -2.00
CA THR A 24 13.60 57.28 -2.12
C THR A 24 12.22 56.61 -2.11
N LEU A 25 11.15 57.34 -1.84
CA LEU A 25 9.79 56.82 -1.89
C LEU A 25 9.48 56.21 -3.30
N VAL A 26 10.01 56.83 -4.36
CA VAL A 26 9.85 56.34 -5.72
C VAL A 26 10.53 54.99 -5.93
N GLY A 27 11.71 54.79 -5.37
CA GLY A 27 12.42 53.49 -5.39
C GLY A 27 11.60 52.36 -4.72
N TYR A 28 11.04 52.62 -3.56
CA TYR A 28 10.18 51.62 -2.87
C TYR A 28 8.90 51.32 -3.67
N ILE A 29 8.32 52.25 -4.41
CA ILE A 29 7.20 52.01 -5.31
C ILE A 29 7.62 51.10 -6.47
N VAL A 30 8.83 51.28 -7.03
CA VAL A 30 9.39 50.45 -8.09
C VAL A 30 9.63 49.02 -7.57
N ILE A 31 10.21 48.87 -6.41
CA ILE A 31 10.38 47.55 -5.77
C ILE A 31 9.06 46.82 -5.59
N ALA A 32 8.01 47.52 -5.08
CA ALA A 32 6.70 46.96 -4.90
C ALA A 32 6.07 46.52 -6.22
N ALA A 33 6.21 47.34 -7.27
CA ALA A 33 5.68 47.07 -8.61
C ALA A 33 6.38 45.83 -9.24
N VAL A 34 7.70 45.69 -9.09
CA VAL A 34 8.47 44.57 -9.64
C VAL A 34 8.27 43.27 -8.84
N THR A 35 7.86 43.34 -7.58
CA THR A 35 7.53 42.16 -6.77
C THR A 35 6.44 41.31 -7.44
N VAL A 36 5.44 41.96 -8.05
CA VAL A 36 4.30 41.25 -8.68
C VAL A 36 4.77 40.37 -9.86
N PRO A 37 5.48 40.84 -10.89
CA PRO A 37 5.96 40.00 -11.97
C PRO A 37 6.98 38.95 -11.49
N ASN A 38 7.82 39.24 -10.49
CA ASN A 38 8.72 38.28 -9.89
C ASN A 38 7.98 37.05 -9.34
N LEU A 39 6.93 37.28 -8.56
CA LEU A 39 6.10 36.21 -8.02
C LEU A 39 5.27 35.50 -9.10
N TRP A 40 4.73 36.25 -10.05
CA TRP A 40 3.93 35.72 -11.14
C TRP A 40 4.72 34.75 -12.03
N ILE A 41 5.95 35.07 -12.41
CA ILE A 41 6.83 34.20 -13.20
C ILE A 41 7.11 32.90 -12.46
N ALA A 42 7.34 32.93 -11.14
CA ALA A 42 7.56 31.74 -10.35
C ALA A 42 6.32 30.79 -10.36
N VAL A 43 5.12 31.36 -10.38
CA VAL A 43 3.86 30.60 -10.46
C VAL A 43 3.65 30.02 -11.86
N VAL A 44 3.88 30.83 -12.92
CA VAL A 44 3.76 30.39 -14.34
C VAL A 44 4.68 29.22 -14.66
N LEU A 45 5.87 29.19 -14.09
CA LEU A 45 6.82 28.09 -14.21
C LEU A 45 6.43 26.84 -13.38
N LYS A 46 5.16 26.77 -12.91
CA LYS A 46 4.62 25.65 -12.08
C LYS A 46 5.42 25.36 -10.80
N SER A 47 6.09 26.36 -10.27
CA SER A 47 6.92 26.28 -9.06
C SER A 47 6.35 27.14 -7.93
N SER A 48 5.08 26.95 -7.57
CA SER A 48 4.39 27.73 -6.54
C SER A 48 5.15 27.79 -5.21
N ASN A 49 5.78 26.67 -4.82
CA ASN A 49 6.62 26.60 -3.62
C ASN A 49 7.90 27.45 -3.72
N ALA A 50 8.33 27.78 -4.93
CA ALA A 50 9.48 28.60 -5.17
C ALA A 50 9.17 30.11 -5.20
N ALA A 51 7.88 30.48 -5.26
CA ALA A 51 7.45 31.88 -5.31
C ALA A 51 7.82 32.63 -4.01
N ALA A 52 7.55 32.04 -2.84
CA ALA A 52 7.93 32.62 -1.55
C ALA A 52 9.46 32.86 -1.45
N LEU A 53 10.24 31.84 -1.87
CA LEU A 53 11.70 31.94 -1.87
C LEU A 53 12.21 33.01 -2.84
N SER A 54 11.57 33.16 -4.02
CA SER A 54 11.89 34.20 -4.99
C SER A 54 11.63 35.60 -4.42
N GLY A 55 10.50 35.79 -3.75
CA GLY A 55 10.16 37.05 -3.07
C GLY A 55 11.14 37.42 -1.96
N ILE A 56 11.50 36.45 -1.11
CA ILE A 56 12.46 36.70 -0.02
C ILE A 56 13.82 37.11 -0.57
N VAL A 57 14.34 36.42 -1.60
CA VAL A 57 15.65 36.74 -2.20
C VAL A 57 15.61 38.10 -2.89
N PHE A 58 14.54 38.39 -3.66
CA PHE A 58 14.33 39.68 -4.29
C PHE A 58 14.33 40.85 -3.29
N LEU A 59 13.50 40.77 -2.24
CA LEU A 59 13.43 41.80 -1.20
C LEU A 59 14.72 41.93 -0.40
N SER A 60 15.40 40.82 -0.12
CA SER A 60 16.69 40.85 0.56
C SER A 60 17.74 41.63 -0.26
N ILE A 61 17.77 41.49 -1.58
CA ILE A 61 18.71 42.21 -2.45
C ILE A 61 18.31 43.68 -2.54
N THR A 62 17.04 44.00 -2.75
CA THR A 62 16.58 45.37 -3.09
C THR A 62 16.36 46.26 -1.85
N VAL A 63 16.00 45.70 -0.68
CA VAL A 63 15.67 46.50 0.51
C VAL A 63 16.84 46.53 1.51
N THR A 64 17.46 45.39 1.78
CA THR A 64 18.43 45.28 2.88
C THR A 64 19.82 45.81 2.51
N HIS A 65 20.19 45.79 1.23
CA HIS A 65 21.53 46.11 0.75
C HIS A 65 21.59 47.27 -0.27
N VAL A 66 20.57 48.11 -0.29
CA VAL A 66 20.48 49.31 -1.14
C VAL A 66 21.65 50.27 -0.94
N THR A 67 22.19 50.35 0.29
CA THR A 67 23.25 51.30 0.65
C THR A 67 24.65 50.65 0.65
N ASP A 68 24.78 49.38 0.32
CA ASP A 68 26.08 48.70 0.31
C ASP A 68 26.94 49.16 -0.90
N ALA A 69 28.25 49.35 -0.65
CA ALA A 69 29.20 49.79 -1.66
C ALA A 69 29.35 48.81 -2.84
N SER A 70 28.85 47.57 -2.71
CA SER A 70 28.94 46.52 -3.72
C SER A 70 27.79 45.54 -3.71
N PRO A 71 26.58 45.92 -4.14
CA PRO A 71 25.39 45.05 -4.15
C PRO A 71 25.58 43.72 -4.90
N TRP A 72 26.44 43.74 -5.90
CA TRP A 72 26.82 42.55 -6.70
C TRP A 72 27.48 41.45 -5.91
N ILE A 73 28.35 41.84 -4.96
CA ILE A 73 29.08 40.89 -4.15
C ILE A 73 28.06 40.15 -3.23
N PHE A 74 27.12 40.89 -2.68
CA PHE A 74 26.05 40.29 -1.86
C PHE A 74 25.18 39.32 -2.68
N ALA A 75 24.74 39.74 -3.86
CA ALA A 75 23.94 38.87 -4.74
C ALA A 75 24.68 37.57 -5.13
N TRP A 76 26.01 37.68 -5.38
CA TRP A 76 26.85 36.52 -5.66
C TRP A 76 27.02 35.61 -4.46
N TYR A 77 27.27 36.13 -3.27
CA TYR A 77 27.34 35.34 -2.04
C TYR A 77 26.00 34.62 -1.78
N ARG A 78 24.87 35.30 -1.94
CA ARG A 78 23.56 34.70 -1.74
C ARG A 78 23.24 33.57 -2.74
N ALA A 79 23.64 33.73 -3.98
CA ALA A 79 23.51 32.70 -5.00
C ALA A 79 24.39 31.48 -4.67
N SER A 80 25.65 31.72 -4.28
CA SER A 80 26.60 30.64 -3.93
C SER A 80 26.20 29.87 -2.68
N GLU A 81 25.76 30.54 -1.63
CA GLU A 81 25.21 29.88 -0.42
C GLU A 81 24.03 28.96 -0.76
N THR A 82 23.14 29.42 -1.62
CA THR A 82 21.99 28.62 -2.03
C THR A 82 22.44 27.41 -2.86
N LEU A 83 23.38 27.56 -3.78
CA LEU A 83 23.94 26.46 -4.56
C LEU A 83 24.64 25.43 -3.68
N VAL A 84 25.42 25.89 -2.69
CA VAL A 84 26.06 25.00 -1.71
C VAL A 84 24.98 24.25 -0.90
N GLY A 85 23.96 24.96 -0.42
CA GLY A 85 22.85 24.32 0.31
C GLY A 85 22.13 23.25 -0.53
N ILE A 86 21.89 23.53 -1.82
CA ILE A 86 21.29 22.56 -2.75
C ILE A 86 22.24 21.37 -2.96
N ALA A 87 23.54 21.61 -3.17
CA ALA A 87 24.53 20.55 -3.37
C ALA A 87 24.64 19.64 -2.14
N VAL A 88 24.67 20.22 -0.93
CA VAL A 88 24.67 19.47 0.31
C VAL A 88 23.36 18.69 0.47
N GLY A 89 22.20 19.30 0.18
CA GLY A 89 20.90 18.61 0.23
C GLY A 89 20.84 17.42 -0.74
N ILE A 90 21.36 17.58 -1.96
CA ILE A 90 21.46 16.49 -2.95
C ILE A 90 22.43 15.41 -2.44
N ALA A 91 23.59 15.78 -1.92
CA ALA A 91 24.57 14.85 -1.40
C ALA A 91 24.00 14.03 -0.22
N VAL A 92 23.35 14.68 0.75
CA VAL A 92 22.70 14.01 1.88
C VAL A 92 21.58 13.08 1.42
N ASN A 93 20.79 13.50 0.43
CA ASN A 93 19.70 12.66 -0.11
C ASN A 93 20.23 11.50 -0.98
N ALA A 94 21.35 11.71 -1.67
CA ALA A 94 22.05 10.66 -2.43
C ALA A 94 22.77 9.67 -1.49
N PHE A 95 23.26 10.13 -0.34
CA PHE A 95 23.82 9.30 0.72
C PHE A 95 22.67 8.60 1.47
N GLN A 96 22.00 7.67 0.81
CA GLN A 96 21.11 6.75 1.49
C GLN A 96 21.97 5.90 2.43
N LEU A 97 21.99 6.26 3.71
CA LEU A 97 22.53 5.38 4.74
C LEU A 97 21.96 3.98 4.49
N PRO A 98 22.82 2.94 4.39
CA PRO A 98 22.33 1.59 4.18
C PRO A 98 21.35 1.26 5.30
N ARG A 99 20.06 1.25 4.98
CA ARG A 99 19.04 0.82 5.92
C ARG A 99 19.40 -0.59 6.33
N ARG A 100 19.68 -0.79 7.63
CA ARG A 100 19.99 -2.09 8.18
C ARG A 100 18.81 -3.00 7.84
N LYS A 101 19.02 -3.90 6.88
CA LYS A 101 17.98 -4.85 6.46
C LYS A 101 17.70 -5.77 7.64
N ARG A 102 16.56 -5.58 8.30
CA ARG A 102 16.11 -6.46 9.37
C ARG A 102 15.63 -7.77 8.74
N ARG A 103 16.52 -8.73 8.67
CA ARG A 103 16.22 -10.11 8.21
C ARG A 103 15.80 -11.03 9.34
N ASP A 104 15.89 -10.55 10.56
CA ASP A 104 15.55 -11.20 11.81
C ASP A 104 14.08 -11.01 12.23
N VAL A 105 13.31 -10.21 11.49
CA VAL A 105 11.91 -9.90 11.76
C VAL A 105 11.05 -10.51 10.66
N LEU A 106 10.10 -11.34 11.07
CA LEU A 106 9.02 -11.84 10.21
C LEU A 106 7.82 -10.91 10.30
N PHE A 107 7.42 -10.36 9.14
CA PHE A 107 6.19 -9.59 9.01
C PHE A 107 5.06 -10.52 8.56
N VAL A 108 4.00 -10.59 9.34
CA VAL A 108 2.78 -11.33 9.02
C VAL A 108 1.65 -10.33 8.82
N SER A 109 0.99 -10.36 7.68
CA SER A 109 -0.13 -9.47 7.37
C SER A 109 -1.41 -10.25 7.10
N GLY A 110 -2.54 -9.67 7.46
CA GLY A 110 -3.83 -10.10 6.91
C GLY A 110 -3.92 -9.76 5.42
N LEU A 111 -4.77 -10.45 4.71
CA LEU A 111 -5.00 -10.20 3.28
C LEU A 111 -6.21 -9.27 3.11
N ASP A 112 -7.37 -9.66 3.62
CA ASP A 112 -8.61 -8.90 3.54
C ASP A 112 -8.60 -7.74 4.54
N GLY A 113 -9.09 -6.57 4.12
CA GLY A 113 -9.17 -5.37 4.94
C GLY A 113 -7.85 -4.67 5.25
N LEU A 114 -6.70 -5.27 4.88
CA LEU A 114 -5.36 -4.69 5.08
C LEU A 114 -4.61 -4.47 3.77
N LEU A 115 -4.41 -5.52 2.99
CA LEU A 115 -3.66 -5.46 1.74
C LEU A 115 -4.55 -5.29 0.52
N LEU A 116 -5.73 -5.90 0.54
CA LEU A 116 -6.68 -5.81 -0.56
C LEU A 116 -7.62 -4.61 -0.40
N THR A 117 -7.97 -4.01 -1.52
CA THR A 117 -9.06 -3.04 -1.61
C THR A 117 -10.41 -3.73 -1.41
N GLU A 118 -11.49 -2.95 -1.29
CA GLU A 118 -12.86 -3.48 -1.26
C GLU A 118 -13.21 -4.33 -2.49
N GLN A 119 -12.55 -4.07 -3.62
CA GLN A 119 -12.71 -4.86 -4.84
C GLN A 119 -11.90 -6.17 -4.81
N GLY A 120 -11.21 -6.47 -3.72
CA GLY A 120 -10.42 -7.70 -3.55
C GLY A 120 -9.11 -7.74 -4.34
N THR A 121 -8.56 -6.58 -4.70
CA THR A 121 -7.32 -6.44 -5.49
C THR A 121 -6.26 -5.64 -4.74
N LEU A 122 -4.98 -5.90 -5.05
CA LEU A 122 -3.87 -5.08 -4.58
C LEU A 122 -3.78 -3.77 -5.36
N THR A 123 -3.53 -2.67 -4.66
CA THR A 123 -3.24 -1.41 -5.34
C THR A 123 -1.90 -1.51 -6.09
N PRO A 124 -1.72 -0.81 -7.22
CA PRO A 124 -0.43 -0.78 -7.92
C PRO A 124 0.73 -0.33 -7.03
N TYR A 125 0.48 0.63 -6.14
CA TYR A 125 1.47 1.11 -5.17
C TYR A 125 1.88 0.02 -4.18
N SER A 126 0.92 -0.66 -3.55
CA SER A 126 1.18 -1.76 -2.59
C SER A 126 1.96 -2.89 -3.25
N ARG A 127 1.57 -3.26 -4.48
CA ARG A 127 2.25 -4.30 -5.26
C ARG A 127 3.71 -3.98 -5.53
N VAL A 128 4.01 -2.78 -6.03
CA VAL A 128 5.38 -2.36 -6.34
C VAL A 128 6.21 -2.24 -5.07
N SER A 129 5.66 -1.62 -4.03
CA SER A 129 6.36 -1.40 -2.76
C SER A 129 6.68 -2.71 -2.05
N LEU A 130 5.72 -3.63 -1.94
CA LEU A 130 5.93 -4.94 -1.33
C LEU A 130 6.95 -5.77 -2.10
N ASN A 131 6.83 -5.85 -3.44
CA ASN A 131 7.80 -6.58 -4.25
C ASN A 131 9.21 -6.03 -4.09
N ARG A 132 9.39 -4.71 -4.04
CA ARG A 132 10.68 -4.10 -3.76
C ARG A 132 11.24 -4.50 -2.39
N MET A 133 10.41 -4.47 -1.35
CA MET A 133 10.83 -4.89 0.00
C MET A 133 11.17 -6.38 0.05
N LEU A 134 10.40 -7.23 -0.63
CA LEU A 134 10.67 -8.67 -0.76
C LEU A 134 11.99 -8.94 -1.49
N ASP A 135 12.27 -8.21 -2.59
CA ASP A 135 13.54 -8.30 -3.30
C ASP A 135 14.71 -7.80 -2.45
N ASP A 136 14.47 -6.83 -1.58
CA ASP A 136 15.42 -6.36 -0.58
C ASP A 136 15.65 -7.34 0.58
N GLY A 137 14.92 -8.46 0.62
CA GLY A 137 15.09 -9.55 1.58
C GLY A 137 14.24 -9.43 2.84
N MET A 138 13.14 -8.66 2.80
CA MET A 138 12.15 -8.64 3.87
C MET A 138 11.52 -10.03 4.03
N GLN A 139 11.49 -10.54 5.26
CA GLN A 139 10.76 -11.76 5.59
C GLN A 139 9.28 -11.38 5.78
N PHE A 140 8.44 -11.80 4.84
CA PHE A 140 7.03 -11.43 4.83
C PHE A 140 6.17 -12.62 4.44
N THR A 141 5.07 -12.80 5.17
CA THR A 141 4.04 -13.79 4.86
C THR A 141 2.65 -13.25 5.17
N LEU A 142 1.65 -14.05 4.83
CA LEU A 142 0.24 -13.75 5.01
C LEU A 142 -0.41 -14.72 5.99
N SER A 143 -1.40 -14.22 6.73
CA SER A 143 -2.36 -15.02 7.50
C SER A 143 -3.77 -14.64 7.09
N THR A 144 -4.57 -15.61 6.60
CA THR A 144 -5.88 -15.32 6.01
C THR A 144 -6.84 -16.50 6.17
N MET A 145 -8.14 -16.19 6.22
CA MET A 145 -9.21 -17.19 6.16
C MET A 145 -9.33 -17.85 4.76
N ARG A 146 -8.73 -17.26 3.75
CA ARG A 146 -8.86 -17.73 2.37
C ARG A 146 -8.17 -19.08 2.15
N THR A 147 -8.68 -19.81 1.16
CA THR A 147 -8.03 -21.03 0.65
C THR A 147 -6.79 -20.69 -0.19
N PRO A 148 -5.82 -21.61 -0.37
CA PRO A 148 -4.64 -21.38 -1.20
C PRO A 148 -4.97 -20.91 -2.63
N ALA A 149 -6.02 -21.43 -3.22
CA ALA A 149 -6.51 -21.02 -4.54
C ALA A 149 -6.86 -19.53 -4.58
N SER A 150 -7.63 -19.07 -3.59
CA SER A 150 -8.06 -17.68 -3.47
C SER A 150 -6.92 -16.72 -3.14
N VAL A 151 -5.96 -17.17 -2.32
CA VAL A 151 -4.75 -16.38 -2.04
C VAL A 151 -3.92 -16.21 -3.30
N ARG A 152 -3.73 -17.28 -4.07
CA ARG A 152 -2.98 -17.24 -5.35
C ARG A 152 -3.59 -16.25 -6.33
N GLU A 153 -4.89 -16.25 -6.46
CA GLU A 153 -5.61 -15.34 -7.35
C GLU A 153 -5.40 -13.89 -6.91
N ALA A 154 -5.58 -13.60 -5.62
CA ALA A 154 -5.46 -12.26 -5.04
C ALA A 154 -4.01 -11.73 -5.02
N THR A 155 -3.02 -12.61 -4.90
CA THR A 155 -1.59 -12.25 -4.75
C THR A 155 -0.74 -12.65 -5.95
N ARG A 156 -1.36 -12.88 -7.09
CA ARG A 156 -0.71 -13.36 -8.33
C ARG A 156 0.54 -12.57 -8.71
N ASP A 157 0.54 -11.26 -8.44
CA ASP A 157 1.61 -10.35 -8.79
C ASP A 157 2.61 -10.10 -7.63
N LEU A 158 2.48 -10.80 -6.50
CA LEU A 158 3.41 -10.74 -5.38
C LEU A 158 4.41 -11.91 -5.41
N ARG A 159 5.65 -11.61 -5.13
CA ARG A 159 6.75 -12.59 -5.08
C ARG A 159 6.91 -13.15 -3.67
N LEU A 160 5.86 -13.76 -3.15
CA LEU A 160 5.90 -14.39 -1.83
C LEU A 160 6.86 -15.57 -1.85
N ARG A 161 7.81 -15.59 -0.92
CA ARG A 161 8.83 -16.65 -0.79
C ARG A 161 8.60 -17.56 0.42
N LEU A 162 7.89 -17.04 1.42
CA LEU A 162 7.57 -17.78 2.62
C LEU A 162 6.21 -18.47 2.48
N PRO A 163 6.02 -19.60 3.17
CA PRO A 163 4.74 -20.25 3.26
C PRO A 163 3.68 -19.32 3.84
N VAL A 164 2.44 -19.47 3.39
CA VAL A 164 1.28 -18.64 3.78
C VAL A 164 0.40 -19.43 4.74
N ILE A 165 -0.05 -18.76 5.80
CA ILE A 165 -1.04 -19.29 6.74
C ILE A 165 -2.41 -19.09 6.10
N VAL A 166 -3.12 -20.18 5.83
CA VAL A 166 -4.40 -20.19 5.10
C VAL A 166 -5.49 -20.85 5.92
N MET A 167 -6.75 -20.72 5.47
CA MET A 167 -7.92 -21.35 6.10
C MET A 167 -7.99 -21.01 7.61
N ASP A 168 -7.80 -19.73 7.93
CA ASP A 168 -7.84 -19.19 9.29
C ASP A 168 -6.87 -19.87 10.28
N GLY A 169 -5.70 -20.25 9.80
CA GLY A 169 -4.65 -20.92 10.59
C GLY A 169 -4.69 -22.44 10.52
N ALA A 170 -5.71 -23.04 9.89
CA ALA A 170 -5.83 -24.50 9.81
C ALA A 170 -4.79 -25.13 8.89
N ALA A 171 -4.13 -24.38 8.02
CA ALA A 171 -3.08 -24.92 7.16
C ALA A 171 -1.95 -23.93 6.87
N LEU A 172 -0.76 -24.46 6.64
CA LEU A 172 0.42 -23.77 6.14
C LEU A 172 0.70 -24.25 4.72
N TYR A 173 0.72 -23.33 3.76
CA TYR A 173 0.82 -23.65 2.34
C TYR A 173 2.01 -22.97 1.67
N ASP A 174 2.80 -23.74 0.95
CA ASP A 174 3.90 -23.26 0.11
C ASP A 174 3.35 -22.85 -1.26
N MET A 175 3.33 -21.52 -1.50
CA MET A 175 2.78 -20.95 -2.74
C MET A 175 3.63 -21.29 -3.98
N GLU A 176 4.93 -21.46 -3.82
CA GLU A 176 5.87 -21.76 -4.89
C GLU A 176 5.78 -23.24 -5.29
N LYS A 177 5.91 -24.14 -4.29
CA LYS A 177 5.87 -25.59 -4.51
C LYS A 177 4.45 -26.15 -4.66
N LYS A 178 3.45 -25.33 -4.40
CA LYS A 178 2.01 -25.66 -4.52
C LYS A 178 1.60 -26.87 -3.65
N ARG A 179 2.07 -26.92 -2.42
CA ARG A 179 1.78 -28.02 -1.50
C ARG A 179 1.49 -27.53 -0.09
N TYR A 180 0.74 -28.33 0.64
CA TYR A 180 0.54 -28.13 2.06
C TYR A 180 1.78 -28.60 2.83
N LEU A 181 2.37 -27.71 3.64
CA LEU A 181 3.46 -28.08 4.54
C LEU A 181 2.92 -28.65 5.84
N HIS A 182 1.77 -28.18 6.26
CA HIS A 182 1.03 -28.62 7.43
C HIS A 182 -0.46 -28.37 7.25
N ALA A 183 -1.29 -29.28 7.73
CA ALA A 183 -2.73 -29.10 7.83
C ALA A 183 -3.23 -29.71 9.15
N CYS A 184 -3.98 -28.91 9.90
CA CYS A 184 -4.65 -29.39 11.11
C CYS A 184 -5.90 -30.16 10.69
N VAL A 185 -5.89 -31.47 10.85
CA VAL A 185 -6.99 -32.35 10.50
C VAL A 185 -7.93 -32.50 11.71
N LEU A 186 -9.21 -32.30 11.48
CA LEU A 186 -10.23 -32.58 12.49
C LEU A 186 -10.35 -34.10 12.71
N PRO A 187 -10.46 -34.56 13.97
CA PRO A 187 -10.83 -35.94 14.24
C PRO A 187 -12.13 -36.29 13.51
N ARG A 188 -12.16 -37.44 12.84
CA ARG A 188 -13.31 -37.87 12.01
C ARG A 188 -14.65 -37.80 12.77
N GLU A 189 -14.66 -38.29 14.02
CA GLU A 189 -15.84 -38.27 14.85
C GLU A 189 -16.35 -36.84 15.10
N LEU A 190 -15.43 -35.91 15.37
CA LEU A 190 -15.77 -34.50 15.57
C LEU A 190 -16.33 -33.89 14.27
N ALA A 191 -15.70 -34.12 13.13
CA ALA A 191 -16.20 -33.62 11.86
C ALA A 191 -17.61 -34.10 11.54
N LEU A 192 -17.90 -35.40 11.79
CA LEU A 192 -19.22 -35.98 11.59
C LEU A 192 -20.27 -35.47 12.61
N ARG A 193 -19.86 -35.22 13.85
CA ARG A 193 -20.75 -34.61 14.88
C ARG A 193 -21.11 -33.19 14.44
N CYS A 194 -20.13 -32.37 14.06
CA CYS A 194 -20.40 -31.01 13.55
C CYS A 194 -21.31 -31.06 12.31
N GLU A 195 -21.07 -31.94 11.34
CA GLU A 195 -21.95 -32.11 10.18
C GLU A 195 -23.38 -32.46 10.59
N ALA A 196 -23.54 -33.29 11.60
CA ALA A 196 -24.87 -33.66 12.14
C ALA A 196 -25.60 -32.45 12.75
N VAL A 197 -24.88 -31.55 13.46
CA VAL A 197 -25.44 -30.30 13.99
C VAL A 197 -25.86 -29.37 12.83
N PHE A 198 -25.07 -29.19 11.81
CA PHE A 198 -25.44 -28.43 10.60
C PHE A 198 -26.77 -28.98 10.01
N ARG A 199 -26.82 -30.29 9.85
CA ARG A 199 -28.02 -30.96 9.31
C ARG A 199 -29.24 -30.77 10.20
N ALA A 200 -29.10 -30.87 11.53
CA ALA A 200 -30.18 -30.66 12.48
C ALA A 200 -30.77 -29.24 12.42
N GLN A 201 -29.93 -28.26 12.13
CA GLN A 201 -30.31 -26.85 11.90
C GLN A 201 -30.84 -26.61 10.48
N GLY A 202 -30.83 -27.61 9.60
CA GLY A 202 -31.21 -27.47 8.20
C GLY A 202 -30.28 -26.56 7.39
N ILE A 203 -29.03 -26.47 7.79
CA ILE A 203 -27.98 -25.67 7.11
C ILE A 203 -27.09 -26.61 6.32
N HIS A 204 -26.82 -26.25 5.06
CA HIS A 204 -25.90 -27.01 4.23
C HIS A 204 -24.46 -26.89 4.71
N CYS A 205 -23.75 -27.99 4.78
CA CYS A 205 -22.37 -28.07 5.22
C CYS A 205 -21.44 -28.48 4.07
N PHE A 206 -20.49 -27.61 3.74
CA PHE A 206 -19.34 -27.95 2.90
C PHE A 206 -18.24 -28.55 3.78
N LEU A 207 -17.86 -29.79 3.52
CA LEU A 207 -16.71 -30.44 4.17
C LEU A 207 -15.46 -30.18 3.33
N ASN A 208 -14.50 -29.49 3.92
CA ASN A 208 -13.26 -29.13 3.25
C ASN A 208 -12.12 -29.99 3.78
N GLY A 209 -11.58 -30.81 2.90
CA GLY A 209 -10.48 -31.72 3.23
C GLY A 209 -9.28 -31.52 2.29
N VAL A 210 -8.13 -31.98 2.73
CA VAL A 210 -6.91 -31.97 1.94
C VAL A 210 -6.50 -33.41 1.63
N LEU A 211 -6.37 -33.72 0.34
CA LEU A 211 -5.94 -35.00 -0.17
C LEU A 211 -4.89 -34.77 -1.26
N ASP A 212 -3.69 -35.35 -1.09
CA ASP A 212 -2.60 -35.23 -2.06
C ASP A 212 -2.35 -33.80 -2.55
N ASP A 213 -2.17 -32.87 -1.61
CA ASP A 213 -1.99 -31.43 -1.86
C ASP A 213 -3.15 -30.71 -2.59
N ASN A 214 -4.29 -31.37 -2.73
CA ASN A 214 -5.48 -30.80 -3.32
C ASN A 214 -6.56 -30.52 -2.27
N LEU A 215 -7.20 -29.37 -2.38
CA LEU A 215 -8.38 -29.06 -1.60
C LEU A 215 -9.61 -29.72 -2.23
N MET A 216 -10.22 -30.62 -1.47
CA MET A 216 -11.47 -31.31 -1.82
C MET A 216 -12.61 -30.66 -1.06
N ILE A 217 -13.63 -30.19 -1.75
CA ILE A 217 -14.80 -29.54 -1.16
C ILE A 217 -16.02 -30.41 -1.44
N TYR A 218 -16.44 -31.14 -0.41
CA TYR A 218 -17.59 -32.01 -0.50
C TYR A 218 -18.86 -31.24 -0.25
N TYR A 219 -19.82 -31.34 -1.18
CA TYR A 219 -21.11 -30.65 -1.11
C TYR A 219 -22.29 -31.62 -1.23
N GLY A 220 -23.37 -31.28 -0.56
CA GLY A 220 -24.65 -32.00 -0.62
C GLY A 220 -25.71 -31.26 -1.44
N GLU A 221 -26.96 -31.37 -1.03
CA GLU A 221 -28.07 -30.63 -1.62
C GLU A 221 -28.06 -29.17 -1.13
N PHE A 222 -28.26 -28.23 -2.03
CA PHE A 222 -28.35 -26.81 -1.71
C PHE A 222 -29.74 -26.44 -1.25
N HIS A 223 -29.84 -25.71 -0.16
CA HIS A 223 -31.10 -25.27 0.41
C HIS A 223 -31.45 -23.83 0.02
N HIS A 224 -30.48 -23.03 -0.41
CA HIS A 224 -30.64 -21.62 -0.77
C HIS A 224 -30.03 -21.29 -2.12
N GLU A 225 -30.64 -20.33 -2.84
CA GLU A 225 -30.09 -19.81 -4.09
C GLU A 225 -28.71 -19.18 -3.92
N THR A 226 -28.46 -18.53 -2.79
CA THR A 226 -27.16 -17.91 -2.47
C THR A 226 -26.04 -18.94 -2.42
N GLU A 227 -26.26 -20.10 -1.77
CA GLU A 227 -25.30 -21.20 -1.72
C GLU A 227 -25.01 -21.72 -3.14
N ARG A 228 -26.07 -21.92 -3.92
CA ARG A 228 -25.95 -22.37 -5.31
C ARG A 228 -25.20 -21.37 -6.16
N ALA A 229 -25.48 -20.07 -6.04
CA ALA A 229 -24.80 -19.01 -6.79
C ALA A 229 -23.30 -18.95 -6.43
N ILE A 230 -22.95 -19.08 -5.16
CA ILE A 230 -21.56 -19.15 -4.70
C ILE A 230 -20.87 -20.40 -5.26
N PHE A 231 -21.51 -21.55 -5.19
CA PHE A 231 -21.00 -22.79 -5.75
C PHE A 231 -20.76 -22.67 -7.26
N GLU A 232 -21.74 -22.19 -8.03
CA GLU A 232 -21.61 -22.03 -9.47
C GLU A 232 -20.47 -21.05 -9.85
N LYS A 233 -20.29 -19.99 -9.09
CA LYS A 233 -19.20 -19.04 -9.26
C LYS A 233 -17.84 -19.65 -8.97
N LEU A 234 -17.74 -20.47 -7.92
CA LEU A 234 -16.46 -20.96 -7.41
C LEU A 234 -16.06 -22.31 -8.02
N ARG A 235 -16.99 -23.14 -8.50
CA ARG A 235 -16.68 -24.47 -9.07
C ARG A 235 -15.84 -24.41 -10.35
N THR A 236 -15.90 -23.31 -11.05
CA THR A 236 -15.10 -23.08 -12.27
C THR A 236 -13.71 -22.50 -11.97
N SER A 237 -13.46 -22.12 -10.70
CA SER A 237 -12.15 -21.61 -10.29
C SER A 237 -11.12 -22.74 -10.28
N PRO A 238 -9.94 -22.51 -10.88
CA PRO A 238 -8.88 -23.50 -10.85
C PRO A 238 -8.43 -23.76 -9.38
N TYR A 239 -7.94 -24.97 -9.13
CA TYR A 239 -7.44 -25.40 -7.80
C TYR A 239 -8.50 -25.62 -6.71
N ARG A 240 -9.78 -25.74 -7.09
CA ARG A 240 -10.89 -26.11 -6.19
C ARG A 240 -11.58 -27.33 -6.75
N ASN A 241 -11.60 -28.42 -6.00
CA ASN A 241 -12.23 -29.67 -6.42
C ASN A 241 -13.55 -29.83 -5.67
N TYR A 242 -14.64 -29.46 -6.31
CA TYR A 242 -15.98 -29.70 -5.78
C TYR A 242 -16.43 -31.12 -6.10
N VAL A 243 -16.72 -31.90 -5.07
CA VAL A 243 -17.09 -33.31 -5.16
C VAL A 243 -18.41 -33.54 -4.45
N SER A 244 -19.34 -34.30 -5.06
CA SER A 244 -20.57 -34.66 -4.36
C SER A 244 -20.27 -35.41 -3.07
N ARG A 245 -21.02 -35.09 -2.01
CA ARG A 245 -20.90 -35.72 -0.68
C ARG A 245 -21.02 -37.25 -0.75
N SER A 246 -21.76 -37.79 -1.72
CA SER A 246 -21.87 -39.24 -1.94
C SER A 246 -20.56 -39.95 -2.24
N TYR A 247 -19.55 -39.21 -2.76
CA TYR A 247 -18.21 -39.75 -3.04
C TYR A 247 -17.21 -39.55 -1.90
N TYR A 248 -17.66 -38.97 -0.78
CA TYR A 248 -16.78 -38.86 0.40
C TYR A 248 -16.49 -40.24 0.98
N LYS A 249 -15.23 -40.57 1.11
CA LYS A 249 -14.79 -41.81 1.78
C LYS A 249 -14.06 -41.48 3.09
N ASP A 250 -12.77 -41.21 2.99
CA ASP A 250 -11.90 -40.98 4.15
C ASP A 250 -10.96 -39.80 3.95
N CYS A 251 -11.39 -38.77 3.23
CA CYS A 251 -10.59 -37.56 3.06
C CYS A 251 -10.43 -36.84 4.41
N PRO A 252 -9.21 -36.49 4.83
CA PRO A 252 -8.95 -35.74 6.05
C PRO A 252 -9.62 -34.37 6.00
N ILE A 253 -10.58 -34.10 6.87
CA ILE A 253 -11.30 -32.83 6.92
C ILE A 253 -10.51 -31.82 7.74
N VAL A 254 -10.31 -30.64 7.18
CA VAL A 254 -9.57 -29.53 7.80
C VAL A 254 -10.54 -28.52 8.42
N TYR A 255 -11.63 -28.20 7.72
CA TYR A 255 -12.66 -27.32 8.26
C TYR A 255 -14.03 -27.58 7.62
N LEU A 256 -15.07 -27.09 8.28
CA LEU A 256 -16.44 -27.11 7.79
C LEU A 256 -16.87 -25.67 7.47
N MET A 257 -17.70 -25.50 6.46
CA MET A 257 -18.23 -24.20 6.07
C MET A 257 -19.72 -24.28 5.79
N GLY A 258 -20.49 -23.35 6.35
CA GLY A 258 -21.89 -23.13 6.05
C GLY A 258 -22.14 -21.69 5.65
N ILE A 259 -23.21 -21.47 4.90
CA ILE A 259 -23.64 -20.14 4.46
C ILE A 259 -25.17 -20.11 4.61
N ASP A 260 -25.65 -19.20 5.46
CA ASP A 260 -27.07 -19.00 5.66
C ASP A 260 -27.33 -17.57 6.18
N LEU A 261 -28.56 -17.22 6.49
CA LEU A 261 -28.95 -15.97 7.10
C LEU A 261 -28.29 -15.82 8.49
N THR A 262 -27.97 -14.59 8.88
CA THR A 262 -27.24 -14.30 10.12
C THR A 262 -27.86 -14.94 11.35
N GLU A 263 -29.18 -14.88 11.46
CA GLU A 263 -29.93 -15.46 12.62
C GLU A 263 -29.76 -16.98 12.70
N ARG A 264 -29.82 -17.67 11.56
CA ARG A 264 -29.65 -19.12 11.50
C ARG A 264 -28.18 -19.52 11.76
N MET A 265 -27.23 -18.74 11.26
CA MET A 265 -25.81 -18.97 11.56
C MET A 265 -25.50 -18.74 13.05
N GLN A 266 -26.16 -17.78 13.70
CA GLN A 266 -26.03 -17.60 15.16
C GLN A 266 -26.56 -18.81 15.92
N ALA A 267 -27.74 -19.32 15.55
CA ALA A 267 -28.30 -20.53 16.17
C ALA A 267 -27.40 -21.77 15.98
N LEU A 268 -26.77 -21.88 14.78
CA LEU A 268 -25.77 -22.92 14.52
C LEU A 268 -24.54 -22.77 15.40
N TYR A 269 -24.03 -21.55 15.57
CA TYR A 269 -22.89 -21.27 16.41
C TYR A 269 -23.14 -21.65 17.87
N ASP A 270 -24.32 -21.29 18.40
CA ASP A 270 -24.70 -21.61 19.75
C ASP A 270 -24.82 -23.15 19.94
N ALA A 271 -25.40 -23.85 18.97
CA ALA A 271 -25.55 -25.32 19.00
C ALA A 271 -24.20 -26.07 18.83
N LEU A 272 -23.19 -25.45 18.24
CA LEU A 272 -21.83 -26.04 18.14
C LEU A 272 -21.00 -25.81 19.39
N GLY A 273 -21.34 -24.80 20.20
CA GLY A 273 -20.66 -24.49 21.46
C GLY A 273 -21.10 -25.36 22.64
N GLU A 274 -22.22 -26.10 22.51
CA GLU A 274 -22.69 -27.11 23.44
C GLU A 274 -22.07 -28.48 23.16
#